data_17a1b779c7a317a08aa8f2738adfb32b
#
_entry.id   17a1b779c7a317a08aa8f2738adfb32b
#
_cell.length_a   1.000
_cell.length_b   1.000
_cell.length_c   1.000
_cell.angle_alpha   90.00
_cell.angle_beta   90.00
_cell.angle_gamma   90.00
#
_symmetry.space_group_name_H-M   'P 1'
#
loop_
_entity.id
_entity.type
_entity.pdbx_description
1 polymer ?
#
loop_
_entity_poly.entity_id
_entity_poly.type
_entity_poly.pdbx_seq_one_letter_code
_entity_poly.pdbx_strand_id
1 'polypeptide(L)'
;KDAPALEKNGAGNSATVRPSSFVSDFINDPFDGGFNIDWVKDANGNALKYKINQTMMRVDLPQAIAPGASYVFKIKWWYNINDHVEKRGRSGFEFFPEDGNKAYVIAQFFPRLCVYNDVEGWQNYQFWGNGEFALEFGDYQVNITVPSDHILEATGSLQNPKEVLTREEYRRFQDSADSFDKPVIIVTQAEAIAKESQFSTKKSTWKFEAINVRDFGFATSRKFIWERQAVQVGSKKVMAVSLYPKEGNPLWEEYSTKAVLQTLKSYSKYTFDYPYPKAVSVHAKNQGMEYPMICWNYGRPAKDGTYSDRTKFGMISVIIHEVGHNYFPMI
;
A
#
# COMPACT_ATOMS: atom_id res chain seq x y z
N LYS A 1 -18.08 -4.43 24.26
CA LYS A 1 -18.04 -5.91 24.31
C LYS A 1 -16.64 -6.44 24.07
N ASP A 2 -15.87 -5.81 23.22
CA ASP A 2 -14.58 -6.32 22.75
C ASP A 2 -13.40 -5.78 23.55
N ALA A 3 -13.54 -4.63 24.20
CA ALA A 3 -12.53 -4.08 25.08
C ALA A 3 -12.06 -5.04 26.18
N PRO A 4 -12.92 -5.78 26.88
CA PRO A 4 -12.48 -6.76 27.89
C PRO A 4 -11.69 -7.93 27.31
N ALA A 5 -11.97 -8.34 26.07
CA ALA A 5 -11.22 -9.41 25.40
C ALA A 5 -9.82 -8.93 24.96
N LEU A 6 -9.73 -7.69 24.48
CA LEU A 6 -8.47 -7.06 24.13
C LEU A 6 -7.55 -6.86 25.34
N GLU A 7 -8.12 -6.45 26.48
CA GLU A 7 -7.39 -6.37 27.75
C GLU A 7 -6.86 -7.72 28.24
N LYS A 8 -7.65 -8.77 28.11
CA LYS A 8 -7.28 -10.13 28.53
C LYS A 8 -6.13 -10.73 27.72
N ASN A 9 -6.05 -10.41 26.45
CA ASN A 9 -5.08 -11.02 25.54
C ASN A 9 -3.73 -10.29 25.49
N GLY A 10 -3.57 -9.16 26.18
CA GLY A 10 -2.34 -8.37 26.15
C GLY A 10 -1.92 -7.91 24.74
N ALA A 11 -2.81 -8.09 23.79
CA ALA A 11 -2.57 -7.78 22.39
C ALA A 11 -2.64 -6.26 22.21
N GLY A 12 -1.64 -5.52 22.41
CA GLY A 12 -1.32 -4.14 22.07
C GLY A 12 -2.42 -3.11 21.70
N ASN A 13 -3.65 -3.55 21.58
CA ASN A 13 -4.84 -2.72 21.32
C ASN A 13 -5.40 -2.21 22.65
N SER A 14 -5.03 -1.01 23.02
CA SER A 14 -5.52 -0.37 24.24
C SER A 14 -6.41 0.82 23.88
N ALA A 15 -7.57 0.91 24.52
CA ALA A 15 -8.42 2.10 24.48
C ALA A 15 -7.81 3.27 25.28
N THR A 16 -6.69 3.03 25.99
CA THR A 16 -6.03 4.04 26.80
C THR A 16 -4.88 4.68 26.04
N VAL A 17 -4.81 6.00 26.12
CA VAL A 17 -3.75 6.84 25.54
C VAL A 17 -2.99 7.51 26.68
N ARG A 18 -1.67 7.58 26.59
CA ARG A 18 -0.87 8.34 27.57
C ARG A 18 -1.30 9.81 27.52
N PRO A 19 -1.43 10.49 28.68
CA PRO A 19 -1.83 11.90 28.70
C PRO A 19 -0.99 12.82 27.81
N SER A 20 0.33 12.58 27.75
CA SER A 20 1.23 13.34 26.87
C SER A 20 0.92 13.13 25.39
N SER A 21 0.64 11.90 24.97
CA SER A 21 0.26 11.60 23.59
C SER A 21 -1.13 12.17 23.26
N PHE A 22 -2.07 12.12 24.21
CA PHE A 22 -3.38 12.74 24.02
C PHE A 22 -3.26 14.25 23.80
N VAL A 23 -2.44 14.92 24.60
CA VAL A 23 -2.21 16.37 24.44
C VAL A 23 -1.51 16.67 23.11
N SER A 24 -0.43 15.95 22.77
CA SER A 24 0.30 16.20 21.53
C SER A 24 -0.55 15.94 20.27
N ASP A 25 -1.26 14.82 20.24
CA ASP A 25 -1.83 14.27 19.01
C ASP A 25 -3.27 14.75 18.77
N PHE A 26 -3.99 15.13 19.85
CA PHE A 26 -5.41 15.50 19.75
C PHE A 26 -5.70 16.95 20.15
N ILE A 27 -4.88 17.58 21.00
CA ILE A 27 -5.13 18.94 21.47
C ILE A 27 -4.25 19.94 20.75
N ASN A 28 -2.93 19.72 20.72
CA ASN A 28 -1.99 20.70 20.18
C ASN A 28 -1.93 20.70 18.66
N ASP A 29 -2.18 19.54 18.03
CA ASP A 29 -2.08 19.36 16.59
C ASP A 29 -3.18 18.42 16.06
N PRO A 30 -4.45 18.84 16.15
CA PRO A 30 -5.56 18.01 15.70
C PRO A 30 -5.52 17.82 14.19
N PHE A 31 -5.72 16.59 13.74
CA PHE A 31 -5.89 16.24 12.33
C PHE A 31 -7.32 15.76 12.09
N ASP A 32 -8.02 16.40 11.14
CA ASP A 32 -9.36 15.99 10.71
C ASP A 32 -9.26 14.76 9.80
N GLY A 33 -9.14 13.60 10.44
CA GLY A 33 -9.02 12.29 9.80
C GLY A 33 -10.31 11.48 9.83
N GLY A 34 -10.20 10.25 9.32
CA GLY A 34 -11.34 9.33 9.23
C GLY A 34 -12.15 9.48 7.96
N PHE A 35 -13.07 8.54 7.73
CA PHE A 35 -13.89 8.51 6.52
C PHE A 35 -15.14 9.37 6.67
N ASN A 36 -15.35 10.28 5.73
CA ASN A 36 -16.60 11.02 5.53
C ASN A 36 -17.45 10.25 4.54
N ILE A 37 -18.57 9.69 4.98
CA ILE A 37 -19.46 8.88 4.16
C ILE A 37 -20.51 9.77 3.52
N ASP A 38 -20.46 9.95 2.19
CA ASP A 38 -21.46 10.71 1.45
C ASP A 38 -22.77 9.92 1.36
N TRP A 39 -22.68 8.62 1.02
CA TRP A 39 -23.85 7.74 0.93
C TRP A 39 -23.45 6.26 0.86
N VAL A 40 -24.42 5.40 1.25
CA VAL A 40 -24.40 3.95 1.05
C VAL A 40 -25.67 3.56 0.31
N LYS A 41 -25.56 2.82 -0.80
CA LYS A 41 -26.68 2.47 -1.69
C LYS A 41 -26.61 1.02 -2.11
N ASP A 42 -27.76 0.42 -2.42
CA ASP A 42 -27.86 -0.89 -3.08
C ASP A 42 -27.47 -0.81 -4.58
N ALA A 43 -27.56 -1.95 -5.28
CA ALA A 43 -27.27 -2.03 -6.71
C ALA A 43 -28.19 -1.12 -7.56
N ASN A 44 -29.44 -0.92 -7.11
CA ASN A 44 -30.47 -0.14 -7.80
C ASN A 44 -30.38 1.37 -7.49
N GLY A 45 -29.50 1.76 -6.60
CA GLY A 45 -29.34 3.17 -6.20
C GLY A 45 -30.19 3.60 -5.01
N ASN A 46 -30.94 2.69 -4.38
CA ASN A 46 -31.71 2.99 -3.17
C ASN A 46 -30.78 3.16 -1.98
N ALA A 47 -31.05 4.14 -1.12
CA ALA A 47 -30.28 4.37 0.08
C ALA A 47 -30.42 3.20 1.07
N LEU A 48 -29.30 2.74 1.60
CA LEU A 48 -29.24 1.77 2.69
C LEU A 48 -29.08 2.51 4.02
N LYS A 49 -29.77 2.01 5.05
CA LYS A 49 -29.60 2.51 6.42
C LYS A 49 -28.26 2.00 6.96
N TYR A 50 -27.52 2.87 7.61
CA TYR A 50 -26.29 2.48 8.29
C TYR A 50 -26.11 3.24 9.61
N LYS A 51 -25.30 2.69 10.49
CA LYS A 51 -24.91 3.30 11.75
C LYS A 51 -23.41 3.17 11.94
N ILE A 52 -22.74 4.28 12.18
CA ILE A 52 -21.32 4.32 12.52
C ILE A 52 -21.18 4.33 14.04
N ASN A 53 -20.33 3.46 14.55
CA ASN A 53 -19.89 3.42 15.93
C ASN A 53 -18.36 3.42 15.95
N GLN A 54 -17.77 4.59 16.13
CA GLN A 54 -16.33 4.82 16.06
C GLN A 54 -15.74 4.30 14.74
N THR A 55 -14.94 3.24 14.75
CA THR A 55 -14.28 2.67 13.55
C THR A 55 -15.12 1.63 12.81
N MET A 56 -16.31 1.29 13.33
CA MET A 56 -17.20 0.28 12.76
C MET A 56 -18.44 0.90 12.14
N MET A 57 -18.78 0.45 10.93
CA MET A 57 -20.04 0.80 10.26
C MET A 57 -20.89 -0.45 10.07
N ARG A 58 -22.11 -0.45 10.62
CA ARG A 58 -23.13 -1.46 10.34
C ARG A 58 -24.04 -0.96 9.24
N VAL A 59 -24.19 -1.74 8.19
CA VAL A 59 -25.14 -1.50 7.09
C VAL A 59 -26.31 -2.46 7.26
N ASP A 60 -27.54 -1.95 7.34
CA ASP A 60 -28.74 -2.76 7.44
C ASP A 60 -29.26 -3.12 6.05
N LEU A 61 -29.20 -4.40 5.70
CA LEU A 61 -29.71 -4.90 4.43
C LEU A 61 -31.23 -5.04 4.47
N PRO A 62 -31.96 -4.76 3.37
CA PRO A 62 -33.42 -4.87 3.34
C PRO A 62 -33.92 -6.30 3.47
N GLN A 63 -33.08 -7.29 3.13
CA GLN A 63 -33.36 -8.72 3.22
C GLN A 63 -32.12 -9.48 3.66
N ALA A 64 -32.29 -10.61 4.32
CA ALA A 64 -31.21 -11.53 4.61
C ALA A 64 -30.64 -12.13 3.31
N ILE A 65 -29.34 -12.31 3.27
CA ILE A 65 -28.68 -12.99 2.14
C ILE A 65 -28.84 -14.50 2.33
N ALA A 66 -29.51 -15.16 1.38
CA ALA A 66 -29.64 -16.61 1.40
C ALA A 66 -28.30 -17.31 1.15
N PRO A 67 -28.09 -18.55 1.61
CA PRO A 67 -26.89 -19.33 1.31
C PRO A 67 -26.62 -19.40 -0.19
N GLY A 68 -25.37 -19.12 -0.60
CA GLY A 68 -24.95 -19.09 -1.99
C GLY A 68 -25.37 -17.84 -2.79
N ALA A 69 -26.12 -16.93 -2.19
CA ALA A 69 -26.50 -15.67 -2.82
C ALA A 69 -25.45 -14.58 -2.59
N SER A 70 -25.45 -13.57 -3.46
CA SER A 70 -24.62 -12.38 -3.35
C SER A 70 -25.46 -11.11 -3.19
N TYR A 71 -24.90 -10.10 -2.57
CA TYR A 71 -25.48 -8.78 -2.42
C TYR A 71 -24.53 -7.70 -2.88
N VAL A 72 -25.01 -6.79 -3.72
CA VAL A 72 -24.20 -5.67 -4.23
C VAL A 72 -24.63 -4.37 -3.55
N PHE A 73 -23.68 -3.67 -2.98
CA PHE A 73 -23.87 -2.32 -2.46
C PHE A 73 -22.72 -1.41 -2.85
N LYS A 74 -22.94 -0.12 -2.76
CA LYS A 74 -21.99 0.94 -3.15
C LYS A 74 -21.83 1.89 -1.98
N ILE A 75 -20.61 2.34 -1.76
CA ILE A 75 -20.28 3.38 -0.79
C ILE A 75 -19.58 4.51 -1.52
N LYS A 76 -19.90 5.76 -1.22
CA LYS A 76 -19.12 6.92 -1.60
C LYS A 76 -18.59 7.58 -0.35
N TRP A 77 -17.28 7.81 -0.31
CA TRP A 77 -16.57 8.40 0.82
C TRP A 77 -15.40 9.26 0.35
N TRP A 78 -14.89 10.04 1.27
CA TRP A 78 -13.65 10.77 1.13
C TRP A 78 -12.96 10.90 2.50
N TYR A 79 -11.68 11.24 2.50
CA TYR A 79 -10.91 11.51 3.71
C TYR A 79 -9.72 12.42 3.41
N ASN A 80 -9.19 13.08 4.44
CA ASN A 80 -7.99 13.89 4.34
C ASN A 80 -6.75 13.00 4.46
N ILE A 81 -5.82 13.12 3.50
CA ILE A 81 -4.55 12.39 3.53
C ILE A 81 -3.57 13.15 4.42
N ASN A 82 -3.07 12.51 5.45
CA ASN A 82 -2.12 13.07 6.41
C ASN A 82 -0.68 13.05 5.89
N ASP A 83 0.17 13.91 6.46
CA ASP A 83 1.62 13.75 6.40
C ASP A 83 2.04 12.66 7.39
N HIS A 84 2.45 11.49 6.89
CA HIS A 84 2.80 10.36 7.73
C HIS A 84 4.15 10.54 8.46
N VAL A 85 4.97 11.49 8.01
CA VAL A 85 6.26 11.80 8.67
C VAL A 85 6.03 12.65 9.93
N GLU A 86 5.09 13.60 9.86
CA GLU A 86 4.76 14.48 10.97
C GLU A 86 3.72 13.86 11.92
N LYS A 87 2.62 13.35 11.36
CA LYS A 87 1.49 12.82 12.15
C LYS A 87 1.63 11.35 12.52
N ARG A 88 2.66 10.68 12.01
CA ARG A 88 2.83 9.22 12.10
C ARG A 88 1.72 8.47 11.33
N GLY A 89 1.72 7.16 11.44
CA GLY A 89 0.77 6.29 10.75
C GLY A 89 1.41 5.57 9.56
N ARG A 90 0.69 4.60 9.03
CA ARG A 90 1.17 3.69 7.96
C ARG A 90 0.68 4.08 6.57
N SER A 91 -0.04 5.21 6.47
CA SER A 91 -0.61 5.74 5.23
C SER A 91 -0.53 7.26 5.23
N GLY A 92 -0.33 7.85 4.07
CA GLY A 92 -0.26 9.31 3.95
C GLY A 92 0.73 9.74 2.87
N PHE A 93 1.27 10.93 3.03
CA PHE A 93 2.32 11.44 2.17
C PHE A 93 3.56 11.85 2.98
N GLU A 94 4.71 11.85 2.31
CA GLU A 94 5.90 12.58 2.71
C GLU A 94 5.98 13.86 1.87
N PHE A 95 6.22 15.01 2.51
CA PHE A 95 6.45 16.28 1.84
C PHE A 95 7.95 16.54 1.66
N PHE A 96 8.35 16.99 0.49
CA PHE A 96 9.72 17.35 0.13
C PHE A 96 9.80 18.87 -0.05
N PRO A 97 10.27 19.61 0.97
CA PRO A 97 10.27 21.08 0.94
C PRO A 97 11.22 21.66 -0.10
N GLU A 98 12.26 20.93 -0.50
CA GLU A 98 13.25 21.37 -1.46
C GLU A 98 12.65 21.62 -2.87
N ASP A 99 11.60 20.88 -3.23
CA ASP A 99 10.97 20.94 -4.55
C ASP A 99 9.44 21.06 -4.49
N GLY A 100 8.84 21.09 -3.28
CA GLY A 100 7.41 21.23 -3.06
C GLY A 100 6.58 20.00 -3.43
N ASN A 101 7.21 18.86 -3.66
CA ASN A 101 6.53 17.63 -4.05
C ASN A 101 6.11 16.76 -2.87
N LYS A 102 5.30 15.76 -3.17
CA LYS A 102 4.83 14.74 -2.24
C LYS A 102 5.01 13.35 -2.81
N ALA A 103 5.40 12.40 -1.97
CA ALA A 103 5.32 10.98 -2.25
C ALA A 103 4.22 10.37 -1.37
N TYR A 104 3.26 9.71 -2.00
CA TYR A 104 2.11 9.11 -1.34
C TYR A 104 2.31 7.61 -1.22
N VAL A 105 2.05 7.10 -0.02
CA VAL A 105 1.89 5.67 0.27
C VAL A 105 0.52 5.50 0.91
N ILE A 106 -0.39 4.81 0.22
CA ILE A 106 -1.80 4.79 0.56
C ILE A 106 -2.24 3.37 0.89
N ALA A 107 -2.55 3.20 2.16
CA ALA A 107 -3.02 1.99 2.79
C ALA A 107 -4.32 2.28 3.55
N GLN A 108 -5.15 1.27 3.79
CA GLN A 108 -6.36 1.38 4.60
C GLN A 108 -7.28 2.55 4.17
N PHE A 109 -7.41 2.78 2.88
CA PHE A 109 -8.05 3.98 2.30
C PHE A 109 -9.52 3.81 1.93
N PHE A 110 -10.09 2.65 2.16
CA PHE A 110 -11.49 2.33 1.87
C PHE A 110 -12.14 1.56 3.02
N PRO A 111 -13.46 1.67 3.21
CA PRO A 111 -14.19 0.85 4.17
C PRO A 111 -14.08 -0.63 3.79
N ARG A 112 -13.60 -1.47 4.71
CA ARG A 112 -13.35 -2.90 4.48
C ARG A 112 -14.41 -3.74 5.17
N LEU A 113 -14.75 -4.88 4.58
CA LEU A 113 -15.68 -5.82 5.19
C LEU A 113 -15.02 -6.50 6.39
N CYS A 114 -15.73 -6.59 7.50
CA CYS A 114 -15.27 -7.36 8.64
C CYS A 114 -15.25 -8.86 8.30
N VAL A 115 -14.27 -9.56 8.82
CA VAL A 115 -14.20 -11.02 8.74
C VAL A 115 -15.32 -11.64 9.57
N TYR A 116 -15.91 -12.71 9.07
CA TYR A 116 -16.78 -13.59 9.83
C TYR A 116 -16.17 -14.98 9.92
N ASN A 117 -16.07 -15.53 11.11
CA ASN A 117 -15.64 -16.90 11.31
C ASN A 117 -16.55 -17.62 12.32
N ASP A 118 -16.42 -18.94 12.40
CA ASP A 118 -17.24 -19.81 13.26
C ASP A 118 -16.82 -19.80 14.73
N VAL A 119 -15.64 -19.23 15.05
CA VAL A 119 -15.12 -19.15 16.42
C VAL A 119 -15.68 -17.94 17.15
N GLU A 120 -15.64 -16.75 16.53
CA GLU A 120 -15.98 -15.48 17.17
C GLU A 120 -17.14 -14.75 16.48
N GLY A 121 -17.63 -15.24 15.34
CA GLY A 121 -18.62 -14.57 14.52
C GLY A 121 -18.01 -13.36 13.77
N TRP A 122 -18.73 -12.24 13.74
CA TRP A 122 -18.22 -11.01 13.14
C TRP A 122 -17.09 -10.41 13.97
N GLN A 123 -15.92 -10.25 13.36
CA GLN A 123 -14.76 -9.59 13.95
C GLN A 123 -14.91 -8.05 13.79
N ASN A 124 -15.80 -7.48 14.59
CA ASN A 124 -16.13 -6.06 14.58
C ASN A 124 -15.44 -5.29 15.71
N TYR A 125 -14.19 -5.61 15.99
CA TYR A 125 -13.36 -4.92 16.96
C TYR A 125 -13.05 -3.49 16.54
N GLN A 126 -13.03 -2.58 17.52
CA GLN A 126 -12.63 -1.20 17.26
C GLN A 126 -11.13 -1.12 16.94
N PHE A 127 -10.77 -0.27 16.00
CA PHE A 127 -9.36 0.01 15.70
C PHE A 127 -8.82 1.12 16.62
N TRP A 128 -7.88 0.74 17.48
CA TRP A 128 -7.27 1.64 18.47
C TRP A 128 -5.87 2.12 18.08
N GLY A 129 -5.48 2.00 16.83
CA GLY A 129 -4.17 2.42 16.33
C GLY A 129 -3.05 1.38 16.49
N ASN A 130 -3.28 0.31 17.20
CA ASN A 130 -2.36 -0.81 17.35
C ASN A 130 -3.07 -2.11 16.97
N GLY A 131 -2.33 -3.02 16.36
CA GLY A 131 -2.85 -4.30 15.91
C GLY A 131 -3.31 -4.28 14.46
N GLU A 132 -3.38 -5.44 13.88
CA GLU A 132 -3.71 -5.68 12.48
C GLU A 132 -4.89 -6.64 12.41
N PHE A 133 -5.78 -6.39 11.46
CA PHE A 133 -6.97 -7.19 11.28
C PHE A 133 -6.80 -8.11 10.08
N ALA A 134 -7.14 -9.38 10.24
CA ALA A 134 -7.33 -10.27 9.12
C ALA A 134 -8.51 -9.76 8.27
N LEU A 135 -8.40 -9.88 6.96
CA LEU A 135 -9.44 -9.54 6.00
C LEU A 135 -9.77 -10.77 5.16
N GLU A 136 -10.97 -10.82 4.61
CA GLU A 136 -11.35 -11.85 3.67
C GLU A 136 -10.65 -11.68 2.33
N PHE A 137 -10.36 -12.80 1.67
CA PHE A 137 -9.86 -12.77 0.30
C PHE A 137 -10.93 -12.29 -0.67
N GLY A 138 -10.52 -11.51 -1.65
CA GLY A 138 -11.39 -11.03 -2.69
C GLY A 138 -10.64 -10.61 -3.95
N ASP A 139 -11.39 -10.35 -5.00
CA ASP A 139 -10.87 -9.80 -6.24
C ASP A 139 -11.11 -8.29 -6.27
N TYR A 140 -10.11 -7.56 -6.73
CA TYR A 140 -10.12 -6.09 -6.77
C TYR A 140 -9.92 -5.60 -8.20
N GLN A 141 -10.81 -4.73 -8.64
CA GLN A 141 -10.63 -3.90 -9.83
C GLN A 141 -10.61 -2.44 -9.40
N VAL A 142 -9.45 -1.81 -9.48
CA VAL A 142 -9.23 -0.47 -8.91
C VAL A 142 -8.74 0.50 -9.98
N ASN A 143 -9.46 1.61 -10.13
CA ASN A 143 -9.08 2.71 -11.01
C ASN A 143 -8.61 3.89 -10.16
N ILE A 144 -7.34 4.29 -10.33
CA ILE A 144 -6.71 5.35 -9.55
C ILE A 144 -6.39 6.52 -10.46
N THR A 145 -7.01 7.67 -10.23
CA THR A 145 -6.80 8.87 -11.02
C THR A 145 -5.91 9.85 -10.27
N VAL A 146 -4.75 10.13 -10.86
CA VAL A 146 -3.71 11.02 -10.31
C VAL A 146 -3.27 12.04 -11.35
N PRO A 147 -2.48 13.08 -11.00
CA PRO A 147 -1.84 13.94 -11.98
C PRO A 147 -1.06 13.13 -13.02
N SER A 148 -1.09 13.55 -14.30
CA SER A 148 -0.51 12.76 -15.40
C SER A 148 1.02 12.65 -15.37
N ASP A 149 1.69 13.44 -14.54
CA ASP A 149 3.12 13.40 -14.27
C ASP A 149 3.53 12.47 -13.11
N HIS A 150 2.55 11.84 -12.46
CA HIS A 150 2.79 10.85 -11.42
C HIS A 150 3.07 9.45 -12.01
N ILE A 151 3.96 8.74 -11.34
CA ILE A 151 4.16 7.30 -11.49
C ILE A 151 3.43 6.60 -10.35
N LEU A 152 2.84 5.44 -10.65
CA LEU A 152 2.01 4.72 -9.71
C LEU A 152 2.25 3.21 -9.77
N GLU A 153 2.37 2.57 -8.63
CA GLU A 153 2.28 1.13 -8.45
C GLU A 153 1.28 0.79 -7.34
N ALA A 154 0.69 -0.40 -7.44
CA ALA A 154 -0.37 -0.84 -6.54
C ALA A 154 -0.36 -2.36 -6.37
N THR A 155 -1.15 -2.85 -5.43
CA THR A 155 -1.58 -4.25 -5.40
C THR A 155 -2.16 -4.66 -6.76
N GLY A 156 -1.81 -5.86 -7.26
CA GLY A 156 -2.32 -6.37 -8.52
C GLY A 156 -1.51 -5.94 -9.75
N SER A 157 -2.00 -6.29 -10.92
CA SER A 157 -1.35 -6.05 -12.20
C SER A 157 -1.93 -4.82 -12.90
N LEU A 158 -1.06 -3.98 -13.45
CA LEU A 158 -1.45 -2.81 -14.26
C LEU A 158 -2.05 -3.28 -15.59
N GLN A 159 -3.29 -2.87 -15.87
CA GLN A 159 -4.07 -3.31 -17.03
C GLN A 159 -3.91 -2.39 -18.25
N ASN A 160 -3.54 -1.13 -18.05
CA ASN A 160 -3.47 -0.14 -19.12
C ASN A 160 -2.13 0.60 -19.22
N PRO A 161 -0.98 -0.09 -19.21
CA PRO A 161 0.34 0.57 -19.20
C PRO A 161 0.55 1.48 -20.42
N LYS A 162 0.03 1.10 -21.59
CA LYS A 162 0.15 1.90 -22.81
C LYS A 162 -0.59 3.25 -22.75
N GLU A 163 -1.63 3.36 -21.91
CA GLU A 163 -2.42 4.58 -21.77
C GLU A 163 -1.77 5.59 -20.81
N VAL A 164 -1.01 5.11 -19.82
CA VAL A 164 -0.50 5.93 -18.70
C VAL A 164 1.00 6.18 -18.76
N LEU A 165 1.74 5.43 -19.56
CA LEU A 165 3.18 5.55 -19.75
C LEU A 165 3.49 6.30 -21.04
N THR A 166 4.58 7.04 -21.06
CA THR A 166 5.15 7.56 -22.30
C THR A 166 5.59 6.40 -23.21
N ARG A 167 5.79 6.66 -24.49
CA ARG A 167 6.25 5.63 -25.43
C ARG A 167 7.53 4.93 -24.97
N GLU A 168 8.46 5.70 -24.42
CA GLU A 168 9.76 5.18 -23.99
C GLU A 168 9.65 4.41 -22.68
N GLU A 169 8.90 4.91 -21.70
CA GLU A 169 8.59 4.19 -20.44
C GLU A 169 7.86 2.87 -20.75
N TYR A 170 6.90 2.87 -21.67
CA TYR A 170 6.17 1.67 -22.08
C TYR A 170 7.09 0.64 -22.74
N ARG A 171 8.01 1.07 -23.62
CA ARG A 171 9.01 0.17 -24.20
C ARG A 171 9.85 -0.51 -23.12
N ARG A 172 10.44 0.28 -22.20
CA ARG A 172 11.23 -0.26 -21.07
C ARG A 172 10.39 -1.16 -20.15
N PHE A 173 9.12 -0.83 -19.94
CA PHE A 173 8.18 -1.67 -19.19
C PHE A 173 8.01 -3.04 -19.86
N GLN A 174 7.89 -3.10 -21.18
CA GLN A 174 7.83 -4.36 -21.92
C GLN A 174 9.17 -5.12 -21.83
N ASP A 175 10.29 -4.45 -22.08
CA ASP A 175 11.64 -5.04 -22.04
C ASP A 175 11.93 -5.65 -20.66
N SER A 176 11.44 -5.06 -19.57
CA SER A 176 11.63 -5.55 -18.21
C SER A 176 11.02 -6.94 -17.97
N ALA A 177 10.01 -7.32 -18.73
CA ALA A 177 9.29 -8.58 -18.54
C ALA A 177 10.16 -9.83 -18.79
N ASP A 178 11.25 -9.69 -19.54
CA ASP A 178 12.16 -10.79 -19.87
C ASP A 178 13.60 -10.49 -19.41
N SER A 179 13.79 -9.49 -18.59
CA SER A 179 15.12 -9.14 -18.03
C SER A 179 15.34 -9.88 -16.71
N PHE A 180 15.97 -11.05 -16.76
CA PHE A 180 16.29 -11.88 -15.59
C PHE A 180 17.64 -11.54 -14.94
N ASP A 181 18.56 -10.97 -15.70
CA ASP A 181 19.96 -10.76 -15.25
C ASP A 181 20.16 -9.44 -14.49
N LYS A 182 19.39 -8.40 -14.88
CA LYS A 182 19.51 -7.06 -14.29
C LYS A 182 18.19 -6.31 -14.29
N PRO A 183 18.01 -5.33 -13.37
CA PRO A 183 16.86 -4.44 -13.41
C PRO A 183 16.84 -3.61 -14.70
N VAL A 184 15.62 -3.35 -15.20
CA VAL A 184 15.34 -2.34 -16.22
C VAL A 184 14.75 -1.13 -15.53
N ILE A 185 15.35 0.03 -15.71
CA ILE A 185 14.87 1.29 -15.16
C ILE A 185 13.79 1.82 -16.12
N ILE A 186 12.54 1.77 -15.68
CA ILE A 186 11.38 2.23 -16.46
C ILE A 186 11.33 3.75 -16.48
N VAL A 187 11.47 4.38 -15.31
CA VAL A 187 11.59 5.83 -15.14
C VAL A 187 12.94 6.12 -14.50
N THR A 188 13.80 6.79 -15.23
CA THR A 188 15.15 7.14 -14.77
C THR A 188 15.12 8.29 -13.76
N GLN A 189 16.19 8.46 -13.00
CA GLN A 189 16.34 9.59 -12.07
C GLN A 189 16.22 10.94 -12.80
N ALA A 190 16.80 11.06 -14.00
CA ALA A 190 16.72 12.29 -14.78
C ALA A 190 15.28 12.61 -15.21
N GLU A 191 14.51 11.59 -15.61
CA GLU A 191 13.09 11.73 -15.95
C GLU A 191 12.24 12.07 -14.73
N ALA A 192 12.51 11.46 -13.58
CA ALA A 192 11.83 11.78 -12.31
C ALA A 192 12.09 13.23 -11.89
N ILE A 193 13.36 13.69 -11.95
CA ILE A 193 13.72 15.09 -11.68
C ILE A 193 13.01 16.04 -12.66
N ALA A 194 12.91 15.71 -13.93
CA ALA A 194 12.20 16.53 -14.92
C ALA A 194 10.69 16.61 -14.62
N LYS A 195 10.09 15.56 -14.06
CA LYS A 195 8.67 15.55 -13.62
C LYS A 195 8.43 16.41 -12.38
N GLU A 196 9.41 16.55 -11.48
CA GLU A 196 9.28 17.31 -10.22
C GLU A 196 8.82 18.76 -10.42
N SER A 197 9.15 19.39 -11.54
CA SER A 197 8.77 20.77 -11.88
C SER A 197 7.52 20.93 -12.75
N GLN A 198 6.89 19.83 -13.18
CA GLN A 198 5.78 19.89 -14.15
C GLN A 198 4.45 20.32 -13.52
N PHE A 199 4.13 19.83 -12.33
CA PHE A 199 2.87 20.08 -11.59
C PHE A 199 1.65 20.01 -12.52
N SER A 200 1.52 18.90 -13.26
CA SER A 200 0.49 18.72 -14.28
C SER A 200 -0.92 18.87 -13.70
N THR A 201 -1.74 19.67 -14.37
CA THR A 201 -3.19 19.76 -14.09
C THR A 201 -4.01 18.69 -14.81
N LYS A 202 -3.41 18.04 -15.83
CA LYS A 202 -4.01 16.89 -16.49
C LYS A 202 -3.97 15.67 -15.55
N LYS A 203 -4.89 14.75 -15.75
CA LYS A 203 -5.01 13.52 -14.96
C LYS A 203 -4.89 12.28 -15.84
N SER A 204 -4.34 11.22 -15.28
CA SER A 204 -4.29 9.88 -15.88
C SER A 204 -4.93 8.89 -14.93
N THR A 205 -5.67 7.92 -15.46
CA THR A 205 -6.30 6.86 -14.68
C THR A 205 -5.56 5.55 -14.88
N TRP A 206 -4.94 5.06 -13.83
CA TRP A 206 -4.25 3.78 -13.76
C TRP A 206 -5.25 2.71 -13.34
N LYS A 207 -5.29 1.60 -14.07
CA LYS A 207 -6.24 0.49 -13.85
C LYS A 207 -5.50 -0.74 -13.35
N PHE A 208 -5.86 -1.23 -12.19
CA PHE A 208 -5.25 -2.43 -11.59
C PHE A 208 -6.29 -3.51 -11.35
N GLU A 209 -5.84 -4.75 -11.50
CA GLU A 209 -6.60 -5.95 -11.17
C GLU A 209 -5.77 -6.83 -10.25
N ALA A 210 -6.36 -7.23 -9.13
CA ALA A 210 -5.76 -8.15 -8.18
C ALA A 210 -6.74 -9.27 -7.87
N ILE A 211 -6.29 -10.50 -7.98
CA ILE A 211 -7.11 -11.70 -7.80
C ILE A 211 -6.71 -12.39 -6.51
N ASN A 212 -7.71 -12.73 -5.71
CA ASN A 212 -7.57 -13.49 -4.47
C ASN A 212 -6.56 -12.86 -3.51
N VAL A 213 -6.77 -11.61 -3.14
CA VAL A 213 -5.96 -10.86 -2.18
C VAL A 213 -6.79 -10.39 -0.99
N ARG A 214 -6.14 -10.21 0.17
CA ARG A 214 -6.83 -9.77 1.39
C ARG A 214 -7.06 -8.26 1.46
N ASP A 215 -6.23 -7.46 0.82
CA ASP A 215 -6.28 -6.00 0.89
C ASP A 215 -5.70 -5.38 -0.39
N PHE A 216 -5.76 -4.04 -0.48
CA PHE A 216 -5.25 -3.28 -1.60
C PHE A 216 -4.57 -2.00 -1.12
N GLY A 217 -3.35 -1.76 -1.58
CA GLY A 217 -2.60 -0.53 -1.34
C GLY A 217 -1.97 0.02 -2.61
N PHE A 218 -1.57 1.28 -2.61
CA PHE A 218 -0.88 1.89 -3.74
C PHE A 218 0.08 3.00 -3.31
N ALA A 219 1.05 3.29 -4.16
CA ALA A 219 1.96 4.42 -3.99
C ALA A 219 2.04 5.25 -5.26
N THR A 220 2.15 6.57 -5.12
CA THR A 220 2.22 7.46 -6.27
C THR A 220 3.01 8.74 -5.98
N SER A 221 3.82 9.15 -6.92
CA SER A 221 4.55 10.42 -6.88
C SER A 221 5.08 10.79 -8.27
N ARG A 222 5.31 12.07 -8.54
CA ARG A 222 6.12 12.49 -9.69
C ARG A 222 7.61 12.33 -9.47
N LYS A 223 8.04 12.11 -8.23
CA LYS A 223 9.45 11.90 -7.84
C LYS A 223 9.96 10.47 -8.06
N PHE A 224 9.08 9.51 -8.37
CA PHE A 224 9.48 8.11 -8.38
C PHE A 224 10.35 7.73 -9.58
N ILE A 225 11.54 7.24 -9.27
CA ILE A 225 12.32 6.34 -10.10
C ILE A 225 11.64 4.98 -10.00
N TRP A 226 11.55 4.26 -11.11
CA TRP A 226 10.84 2.98 -11.18
C TRP A 226 11.68 1.95 -11.90
N GLU A 227 11.97 0.86 -11.25
CA GLU A 227 12.73 -0.26 -11.82
C GLU A 227 12.03 -1.59 -11.62
N ARG A 228 12.29 -2.51 -12.55
CA ARG A 228 11.70 -3.84 -12.59
C ARG A 228 12.69 -4.87 -13.08
N GLN A 229 12.65 -6.08 -12.50
CA GLN A 229 13.42 -7.23 -12.94
C GLN A 229 12.58 -8.49 -12.87
N ALA A 230 12.67 -9.33 -13.90
CA ALA A 230 12.03 -10.64 -13.90
C ALA A 230 12.79 -11.61 -12.97
N VAL A 231 12.06 -12.48 -12.30
CA VAL A 231 12.61 -13.58 -11.51
C VAL A 231 11.80 -14.85 -11.76
N GLN A 232 12.49 -15.97 -11.99
CA GLN A 232 11.85 -17.27 -12.10
C GLN A 232 11.63 -17.85 -10.71
N VAL A 233 10.37 -18.15 -10.39
CA VAL A 233 9.93 -18.79 -9.14
C VAL A 233 9.10 -20.00 -9.50
N GLY A 234 9.65 -21.20 -9.29
CA GLY A 234 9.04 -22.43 -9.80
C GLY A 234 8.79 -22.34 -11.32
N SER A 235 7.56 -22.58 -11.73
CA SER A 235 7.12 -22.45 -13.12
C SER A 235 6.66 -21.03 -13.50
N LYS A 236 6.61 -20.08 -12.56
CA LYS A 236 6.08 -18.74 -12.76
C LYS A 236 7.17 -17.70 -12.97
N LYS A 237 6.88 -16.71 -13.79
CA LYS A 237 7.64 -15.49 -13.90
C LYS A 237 7.02 -14.43 -12.98
N VAL A 238 7.80 -13.91 -12.03
CA VAL A 238 7.40 -12.90 -11.06
C VAL A 238 8.22 -11.63 -11.30
N MET A 239 7.65 -10.46 -11.08
CA MET A 239 8.36 -9.20 -11.21
C MET A 239 8.81 -8.67 -9.85
N ALA A 240 10.11 -8.54 -9.64
CA ALA A 240 10.69 -7.76 -8.56
C ALA A 240 10.70 -6.28 -8.97
N VAL A 241 10.13 -5.40 -8.16
CA VAL A 241 9.89 -4.00 -8.52
C VAL A 241 10.32 -3.07 -7.39
N SER A 242 10.86 -1.91 -7.73
CA SER A 242 11.17 -0.86 -6.74
C SER A 242 10.71 0.52 -7.23
N LEU A 243 10.13 1.29 -6.30
CA LEU A 243 9.80 2.70 -6.47
C LEU A 243 10.44 3.53 -5.37
N TYR A 244 11.18 4.56 -5.75
CA TYR A 244 11.85 5.42 -4.78
C TYR A 244 12.15 6.80 -5.37
N PRO A 245 12.20 7.88 -4.55
CA PRO A 245 12.63 9.19 -5.00
C PRO A 245 14.16 9.26 -5.09
N LYS A 246 14.68 10.25 -5.79
CA LYS A 246 16.15 10.49 -5.91
C LYS A 246 16.88 10.54 -4.57
N GLU A 247 16.20 10.93 -3.51
CA GLU A 247 16.71 10.97 -2.14
C GLU A 247 17.00 9.56 -1.57
N GLY A 248 16.53 8.51 -2.24
CA GLY A 248 16.88 7.11 -1.94
C GLY A 248 18.21 6.67 -2.53
N ASN A 249 18.71 7.39 -3.55
CA ASN A 249 19.93 7.00 -4.25
C ASN A 249 21.22 7.42 -3.50
N PRO A 250 22.32 6.66 -3.68
CA PRO A 250 22.47 5.47 -4.53
C PRO A 250 21.97 4.16 -3.91
N LEU A 251 21.58 4.16 -2.63
CA LEU A 251 21.29 2.96 -1.84
C LEU A 251 20.15 2.11 -2.46
N TRP A 252 19.08 2.75 -2.92
CA TRP A 252 17.90 2.06 -3.45
C TRP A 252 18.14 1.44 -4.81
N GLU A 253 18.79 2.14 -5.72
CA GLU A 253 19.18 1.62 -7.04
C GLU A 253 20.12 0.42 -6.92
N GLU A 254 21.02 0.46 -5.93
CA GLU A 254 22.00 -0.60 -5.76
C GLU A 254 21.41 -1.87 -5.12
N TYR A 255 20.45 -1.74 -4.18
CA TYR A 255 20.05 -2.87 -3.33
C TYR A 255 18.57 -3.23 -3.34
N SER A 256 17.64 -2.30 -3.60
CA SER A 256 16.22 -2.56 -3.35
C SER A 256 15.66 -3.69 -4.20
N THR A 257 15.75 -3.58 -5.53
CA THR A 257 15.23 -4.63 -6.44
C THR A 257 15.93 -5.96 -6.24
N LYS A 258 17.23 -5.94 -5.93
CA LYS A 258 17.98 -7.16 -5.59
C LYS A 258 17.48 -7.82 -4.31
N ALA A 259 17.15 -7.03 -3.28
CA ALA A 259 16.60 -7.55 -2.03
C ALA A 259 15.22 -8.20 -2.25
N VAL A 260 14.33 -7.55 -3.01
CA VAL A 260 13.04 -8.15 -3.42
C VAL A 260 13.26 -9.48 -4.15
N LEU A 261 14.14 -9.49 -5.16
CA LEU A 261 14.44 -10.67 -5.96
C LEU A 261 14.99 -11.83 -5.12
N GLN A 262 15.95 -11.55 -4.23
CA GLN A 262 16.51 -12.57 -3.35
C GLN A 262 15.51 -13.09 -2.34
N THR A 263 14.63 -12.22 -1.83
CA THR A 263 13.53 -12.63 -0.94
C THR A 263 12.60 -13.62 -1.66
N LEU A 264 12.15 -13.28 -2.87
CA LEU A 264 11.30 -14.16 -3.68
C LEU A 264 11.95 -15.53 -3.90
N LYS A 265 13.24 -15.57 -4.26
CA LYS A 265 13.98 -16.83 -4.45
C LYS A 265 14.12 -17.62 -3.16
N SER A 266 14.49 -16.95 -2.06
CA SER A 266 14.79 -17.63 -0.80
C SER A 266 13.52 -18.17 -0.14
N TYR A 267 12.49 -17.36 -0.01
CA TYR A 267 11.22 -17.80 0.60
C TYR A 267 10.57 -18.89 -0.23
N SER A 268 10.52 -18.75 -1.57
CA SER A 268 9.96 -19.80 -2.43
C SER A 268 10.72 -21.12 -2.33
N LYS A 269 12.04 -21.08 -2.11
CA LYS A 269 12.84 -22.30 -1.93
C LYS A 269 12.50 -23.05 -0.64
N TYR A 270 12.18 -22.32 0.44
CA TYR A 270 12.02 -22.91 1.78
C TYR A 270 10.55 -23.06 2.22
N THR A 271 9.60 -22.48 1.46
CA THR A 271 8.17 -22.54 1.76
C THR A 271 7.38 -23.09 0.57
N PHE A 272 6.86 -22.22 -0.27
CA PHE A 272 6.08 -22.54 -1.48
C PHE A 272 6.33 -21.43 -2.53
N ASP A 273 6.01 -21.71 -3.79
CA ASP A 273 6.18 -20.74 -4.87
C ASP A 273 5.34 -19.49 -4.64
N TYR A 274 5.95 -18.32 -4.81
CA TYR A 274 5.27 -17.03 -4.66
C TYR A 274 3.98 -16.99 -5.49
N PRO A 275 2.81 -16.72 -4.88
CA PRO A 275 1.53 -16.92 -5.55
C PRO A 275 1.19 -15.80 -6.54
N TYR A 276 1.79 -14.61 -6.36
CA TYR A 276 1.42 -13.39 -7.06
C TYR A 276 2.35 -13.06 -8.23
N PRO A 277 1.92 -12.21 -9.19
CA PRO A 277 2.72 -11.88 -10.38
C PRO A 277 3.87 -10.91 -10.12
N LYS A 278 3.87 -10.21 -9.00
CA LYS A 278 4.92 -9.23 -8.65
C LYS A 278 5.06 -9.03 -7.14
N ALA A 279 6.20 -8.46 -6.75
CA ALA A 279 6.42 -7.87 -5.42
C ALA A 279 7.08 -6.51 -5.58
N VAL A 280 6.52 -5.48 -4.97
CA VAL A 280 6.93 -4.09 -5.10
C VAL A 280 7.45 -3.56 -3.77
N SER A 281 8.67 -3.06 -3.75
CA SER A 281 9.26 -2.31 -2.63
C SER A 281 9.15 -0.81 -2.91
N VAL A 282 8.47 -0.07 -2.06
CA VAL A 282 8.31 1.38 -2.18
C VAL A 282 9.05 2.08 -1.05
N HIS A 283 9.87 3.07 -1.39
CA HIS A 283 10.49 3.93 -0.39
C HIS A 283 9.45 4.77 0.34
N ALA A 284 9.40 4.64 1.66
CA ALA A 284 8.61 5.49 2.53
C ALA A 284 9.39 5.81 3.80
N LYS A 285 9.57 7.08 4.10
CA LYS A 285 10.37 7.52 5.24
C LYS A 285 9.81 6.97 6.55
N ASN A 286 10.65 6.29 7.33
CA ASN A 286 10.32 5.71 8.63
C ASN A 286 9.19 4.66 8.61
N GLN A 287 8.94 4.02 7.46
CA GLN A 287 7.90 3.01 7.31
C GLN A 287 8.48 1.59 7.20
N GLY A 288 7.76 0.63 7.75
CA GLY A 288 7.74 -0.78 7.43
C GLY A 288 6.28 -1.18 7.42
N MET A 289 5.75 -1.61 6.28
CA MET A 289 4.34 -1.97 6.15
C MET A 289 4.13 -2.87 4.95
N GLU A 290 3.52 -3.99 5.21
CA GLU A 290 3.13 -4.98 4.21
C GLU A 290 1.75 -4.71 3.63
N TYR A 291 1.62 -5.02 2.34
CA TYR A 291 0.38 -5.16 1.59
C TYR A 291 0.53 -6.26 0.55
N PRO A 292 -0.55 -6.87 0.07
CA PRO A 292 -0.44 -7.85 -1.00
C PRO A 292 0.29 -7.24 -2.21
N MET A 293 1.40 -7.85 -2.62
CA MET A 293 2.25 -7.46 -3.75
C MET A 293 2.95 -6.10 -3.66
N ILE A 294 2.75 -5.31 -2.61
CA ILE A 294 3.39 -3.99 -2.45
C ILE A 294 3.65 -3.71 -0.97
N CYS A 295 4.82 -3.18 -0.65
CA CYS A 295 5.20 -2.87 0.72
C CYS A 295 5.93 -1.52 0.82
N TRP A 296 5.85 -0.90 2.00
CA TRP A 296 6.55 0.34 2.33
C TRP A 296 7.81 0.02 3.11
N ASN A 297 8.93 0.63 2.74
CA ASN A 297 10.21 0.32 3.35
C ASN A 297 11.01 1.59 3.62
N TYR A 298 11.59 1.67 4.82
CA TYR A 298 12.53 2.73 5.16
C TYR A 298 13.93 2.46 4.60
N GLY A 299 14.78 3.47 4.71
CA GLY A 299 16.19 3.41 4.35
C GLY A 299 16.54 4.53 3.38
N ARG A 300 17.18 5.57 3.92
CA ARG A 300 17.58 6.74 3.13
C ARG A 300 19.03 7.07 3.43
N PRO A 301 19.86 7.31 2.39
CA PRO A 301 21.20 7.88 2.57
C PRO A 301 21.15 9.29 3.17
N ALA A 302 22.28 9.78 3.61
CA ALA A 302 22.47 11.19 3.89
C ALA A 302 22.32 12.04 2.61
N LYS A 303 22.16 13.36 2.74
CA LYS A 303 21.97 14.26 1.58
C LYS A 303 23.13 14.24 0.56
N ASP A 304 24.32 13.87 1.00
CA ASP A 304 25.51 13.71 0.14
C ASP A 304 25.59 12.32 -0.54
N GLY A 305 24.59 11.48 -0.34
CA GLY A 305 24.53 10.11 -0.88
C GLY A 305 25.28 9.06 -0.04
N THR A 306 25.96 9.44 1.03
CA THR A 306 26.63 8.48 1.91
C THR A 306 25.65 7.74 2.81
N TYR A 307 26.00 6.50 3.17
CA TYR A 307 25.19 5.70 4.10
C TYR A 307 26.08 4.74 4.91
N SER A 308 25.63 4.44 6.11
CA SER A 308 26.27 3.47 6.98
C SER A 308 25.81 2.03 6.65
N ASP A 309 26.58 1.04 7.10
CA ASP A 309 26.16 -0.36 7.06
C ASP A 309 24.82 -0.57 7.80
N ARG A 310 24.60 0.14 8.90
CA ARG A 310 23.31 0.11 9.63
C ARG A 310 22.15 0.56 8.75
N THR A 311 22.32 1.61 7.97
CA THR A 311 21.27 2.10 7.04
C THR A 311 21.02 1.10 5.92
N LYS A 312 22.11 0.59 5.32
CA LYS A 312 22.06 -0.41 4.24
C LYS A 312 21.38 -1.71 4.69
N PHE A 313 21.90 -2.33 5.73
CA PHE A 313 21.32 -3.59 6.20
C PHE A 313 19.96 -3.44 6.84
N GLY A 314 19.67 -2.27 7.45
CA GLY A 314 18.33 -1.92 7.91
C GLY A 314 17.32 -1.89 6.78
N MET A 315 17.63 -1.24 5.65
CA MET A 315 16.79 -1.22 4.45
C MET A 315 16.62 -2.64 3.87
N ILE A 316 17.70 -3.38 3.68
CA ILE A 316 17.61 -4.74 3.14
C ILE A 316 16.76 -5.64 4.05
N SER A 317 16.95 -5.53 5.35
CA SER A 317 16.19 -6.31 6.35
C SER A 317 14.70 -6.01 6.32
N VAL A 318 14.30 -4.74 6.27
CA VAL A 318 12.88 -4.39 6.19
C VAL A 318 12.26 -4.84 4.86
N ILE A 319 12.96 -4.73 3.73
CA ILE A 319 12.47 -5.24 2.44
C ILE A 319 12.23 -6.76 2.50
N ILE A 320 13.17 -7.52 3.08
CA ILE A 320 13.02 -8.96 3.26
C ILE A 320 11.82 -9.28 4.15
N HIS A 321 11.63 -8.54 5.23
CA HIS A 321 10.54 -8.71 6.18
C HIS A 321 9.18 -8.44 5.52
N GLU A 322 9.00 -7.26 4.91
CA GLU A 322 7.72 -6.84 4.36
C GLU A 322 7.32 -7.64 3.10
N VAL A 323 8.27 -8.00 2.23
CA VAL A 323 8.01 -8.92 1.12
C VAL A 323 7.70 -10.33 1.63
N GLY A 324 8.34 -10.74 2.72
CA GLY A 324 8.13 -12.02 3.38
C GLY A 324 6.69 -12.21 3.88
N HIS A 325 6.02 -11.15 4.29
CA HIS A 325 4.61 -11.18 4.69
C HIS A 325 3.66 -11.66 3.59
N ASN A 326 4.01 -11.54 2.31
CA ASN A 326 3.23 -12.13 1.22
C ASN A 326 3.27 -13.66 1.18
N TYR A 327 4.16 -14.29 1.94
CA TYR A 327 4.16 -15.73 2.18
C TYR A 327 3.45 -16.07 3.50
N PHE A 328 3.55 -15.17 4.48
CA PHE A 328 2.88 -15.31 5.77
C PHE A 328 2.83 -13.93 6.48
N PRO A 329 1.67 -13.42 6.91
CA PRO A 329 0.33 -14.05 6.95
C PRO A 329 -0.62 -13.63 5.81
N MET A 330 -0.14 -13.05 4.69
CA MET A 330 -1.02 -12.55 3.63
C MET A 330 -1.74 -13.66 2.85
N ILE A 331 -1.30 -14.88 2.99
CA ILE A 331 -1.93 -16.07 2.43
C ILE A 331 -2.36 -17.02 3.53
#